data_5445a1f0c6240d824da8ecbf74918fcb
#
_entry.id   5445a1f0c6240d824da8ecbf74918fcb
#
_cell.length_a   1.000
_cell.length_b   1.000
_cell.length_c   1.000
_cell.angle_alpha   90.00
_cell.angle_beta   90.00
_cell.angle_gamma   90.00
#
_symmetry.space_group_name_H-M   'P 1'
#
loop_
_entity.id
_entity.type
_entity.pdbx_description
1 polymer ?
#
loop_
_entity_poly.entity_id
_entity_poly.type
_entity_poly.pdbx_seq_one_letter_code
_entity_poly.pdbx_strand_id
1 'polypeptide(L)'
;ANKTDAVLDIGINHGRIDTVGEGLEASAGGRTIDASGRWVMPGHIDTHAHVSSAGDERNVDRALGLAMLAESGTTTCLDLLGTPESLSDGIRRLGAGINVAGVMALIPHLTIPQDDPPIAMMRDVVSDAVTRGAVGVKMIGGYHPFTPESTAGVIEAANEQMAWVAFHLATKDSSSTLGGLREVPDLLGDGRLHVAHVNSYCRGMILTAEQECREAFDILESVRGQVITEAYLAQMNGTNGLCDEDGNIVANVPQNCLTARGYPTTEAGMR
;
A
#
# COMPACT_ATOMS: atom_id res chain seq x y z
N ALA A 1 -6.05 -19.70 11.95
CA ALA A 1 -6.83 -19.16 13.06
C ALA A 1 -7.05 -20.24 14.09
N ASN A 2 -6.91 -19.92 15.37
CA ASN A 2 -6.93 -20.88 16.49
C ASN A 2 -8.33 -21.49 16.74
N LYS A 3 -9.37 -21.01 16.03
CA LYS A 3 -10.77 -21.44 16.17
C LYS A 3 -11.27 -21.39 17.64
N THR A 4 -10.69 -20.50 18.45
CA THR A 4 -11.10 -20.31 19.84
C THR A 4 -12.15 -19.21 19.88
N ASP A 5 -13.35 -19.53 20.36
CA ASP A 5 -14.44 -18.62 20.63
C ASP A 5 -14.96 -18.95 22.02
N ALA A 6 -14.30 -18.41 23.02
CA ALA A 6 -14.58 -18.66 24.43
C ALA A 6 -14.15 -17.47 25.30
N VAL A 7 -14.72 -17.36 26.48
CA VAL A 7 -14.29 -16.38 27.51
C VAL A 7 -13.12 -16.99 28.26
N LEU A 8 -11.93 -16.43 28.08
CA LEU A 8 -10.67 -16.95 28.61
C LEU A 8 -9.80 -15.82 29.12
N ASP A 9 -8.93 -16.14 30.06
CA ASP A 9 -7.83 -15.28 30.49
C ASP A 9 -6.58 -15.55 29.64
N ILE A 10 -5.76 -14.51 29.44
CA ILE A 10 -4.52 -14.59 28.65
C ILE A 10 -3.36 -14.10 29.51
N GLY A 11 -2.44 -15.02 29.80
CA GLY A 11 -1.16 -14.72 30.43
C GLY A 11 -0.13 -14.31 29.37
N ILE A 12 0.50 -13.14 29.58
CA ILE A 12 1.57 -12.63 28.69
C ILE A 12 2.86 -12.53 29.48
N ASN A 13 3.93 -13.11 28.96
CA ASN A 13 5.24 -13.08 29.55
C ASN A 13 6.30 -12.74 28.48
N HIS A 14 7.17 -11.77 28.78
CA HIS A 14 8.21 -11.29 27.84
C HIS A 14 7.69 -10.99 26.42
N GLY A 15 6.48 -10.36 26.32
CA GLY A 15 5.89 -10.00 25.04
C GLY A 15 5.30 -11.17 24.23
N ARG A 16 5.14 -12.35 24.84
CA ARG A 16 4.54 -13.55 24.22
C ARG A 16 3.34 -14.02 25.01
N ILE A 17 2.37 -14.57 24.31
CA ILE A 17 1.29 -15.33 24.97
C ILE A 17 1.91 -16.59 25.57
N ASP A 18 1.86 -16.69 26.89
CA ASP A 18 2.42 -17.78 27.66
C ASP A 18 1.35 -18.81 28.02
N THR A 19 0.20 -18.35 28.45
CA THR A 19 -0.91 -19.22 28.89
C THR A 19 -2.24 -18.67 28.41
N VAL A 20 -3.16 -19.55 28.05
CA VAL A 20 -4.56 -19.22 27.73
C VAL A 20 -5.43 -20.22 28.48
N GLY A 21 -6.36 -19.75 29.29
CA GLY A 21 -7.22 -20.63 30.09
C GLY A 21 -8.22 -19.86 30.95
N GLU A 22 -9.06 -20.58 31.66
CA GLU A 22 -10.00 -19.99 32.60
C GLU A 22 -9.36 -19.82 33.98
N GLY A 23 -9.68 -18.70 34.68
CA GLY A 23 -9.32 -18.47 36.07
C GLY A 23 -7.83 -18.35 36.34
N LEU A 24 -7.07 -17.74 35.41
CA LEU A 24 -5.67 -17.45 35.63
C LEU A 24 -5.54 -16.42 36.78
N GLU A 25 -4.74 -16.76 37.80
CA GLU A 25 -4.53 -15.85 38.93
C GLU A 25 -3.72 -14.61 38.51
N ALA A 26 -4.32 -13.45 38.69
CA ALA A 26 -3.72 -12.15 38.43
C ALA A 26 -2.48 -11.85 39.32
N SER A 27 -2.32 -12.60 40.42
CA SER A 27 -1.25 -12.41 41.42
C SER A 27 0.14 -12.68 40.91
N ALA A 28 0.28 -13.43 39.80
CA ALA A 28 1.57 -13.72 39.17
C ALA A 28 2.03 -12.63 38.20
N GLY A 29 1.17 -11.67 37.84
CA GLY A 29 1.43 -10.66 36.83
C GLY A 29 1.79 -9.29 37.40
N GLY A 30 2.67 -8.58 36.72
CA GLY A 30 2.98 -7.17 37.07
C GLY A 30 1.85 -6.18 36.72
N ARG A 31 0.96 -6.53 35.81
CA ARG A 31 -0.17 -5.71 35.35
C ARG A 31 -1.33 -6.57 34.90
N THR A 32 -2.52 -6.24 35.36
CA THR A 32 -3.78 -6.86 34.88
C THR A 32 -4.58 -5.85 34.05
N ILE A 33 -5.14 -6.30 32.95
CA ILE A 33 -6.05 -5.53 32.11
C ILE A 33 -7.40 -6.24 32.11
N ASP A 34 -8.46 -5.57 32.58
CA ASP A 34 -9.83 -6.06 32.47
C ASP A 34 -10.30 -5.96 31.01
N ALA A 35 -10.48 -7.11 30.38
CA ALA A 35 -10.98 -7.25 29.02
C ALA A 35 -12.42 -7.79 28.99
N SER A 36 -13.16 -7.74 30.08
CA SER A 36 -14.55 -8.22 30.17
C SER A 36 -15.42 -7.58 29.10
N GLY A 37 -16.18 -8.39 28.37
CA GLY A 37 -17.04 -7.94 27.27
C GLY A 37 -16.29 -7.44 26.02
N ARG A 38 -15.01 -7.67 25.93
CA ARG A 38 -14.18 -7.28 24.78
C ARG A 38 -13.67 -8.51 24.02
N TRP A 39 -13.42 -8.31 22.74
CA TRP A 39 -12.73 -9.28 21.90
C TRP A 39 -11.22 -9.06 21.99
N VAL A 40 -10.48 -10.13 22.25
CA VAL A 40 -9.02 -10.13 22.18
C VAL A 40 -8.62 -10.82 20.87
N MET A 41 -8.03 -10.07 19.99
CA MET A 41 -7.64 -10.52 18.64
C MET A 41 -6.19 -10.13 18.36
N PRO A 42 -5.54 -10.79 17.38
CA PRO A 42 -4.29 -10.28 16.83
C PRO A 42 -4.49 -8.83 16.36
N GLY A 43 -3.47 -7.99 16.56
CA GLY A 43 -3.50 -6.62 16.03
C GLY A 43 -3.59 -6.62 14.52
N HIS A 44 -4.22 -5.61 13.95
CA HIS A 44 -4.31 -5.43 12.51
C HIS A 44 -2.92 -5.25 11.92
N ILE A 45 -2.69 -5.86 10.75
CA ILE A 45 -1.54 -5.60 9.89
C ILE A 45 -2.06 -4.84 8.67
N ASP A 46 -1.75 -3.55 8.61
CA ASP A 46 -2.09 -2.71 7.46
C ASP A 46 -0.97 -2.80 6.42
N THR A 47 -1.26 -3.44 5.32
CA THR A 47 -0.27 -3.64 4.24
C THR A 47 -0.23 -2.50 3.23
N HIS A 48 -1.04 -1.44 3.42
CA HIS A 48 -1.09 -0.29 2.53
C HIS A 48 -1.40 1.00 3.28
N ALA A 49 -0.42 1.53 3.97
CA ALA A 49 -0.52 2.84 4.63
C ALA A 49 0.25 3.92 3.86
N HIS A 50 -0.13 5.17 4.03
CA HIS A 50 0.60 6.34 3.58
C HIS A 50 0.86 7.26 4.77
N VAL A 51 1.90 6.97 5.55
CA VAL A 51 2.28 7.73 6.75
C VAL A 51 3.53 8.59 6.55
N SER A 52 4.23 8.38 5.44
CA SER A 52 5.34 9.23 5.00
C SER A 52 5.08 9.75 3.58
N SER A 53 5.92 10.63 3.08
CA SER A 53 5.80 11.17 1.73
C SER A 53 7.18 11.34 1.09
N ALA A 54 7.29 11.03 -0.20
CA ALA A 54 8.45 11.37 -0.99
C ALA A 54 8.26 12.79 -1.56
N GLY A 55 9.15 13.71 -1.18
CA GLY A 55 9.21 15.05 -1.77
C GLY A 55 8.17 16.07 -1.30
N ASP A 56 7.28 15.74 -0.39
CA ASP A 56 6.40 16.73 0.23
C ASP A 56 7.02 17.22 1.56
N GLU A 57 7.71 18.34 1.51
CA GLU A 57 8.27 19.00 2.69
C GLU A 57 7.20 19.68 3.55
N ARG A 58 5.97 19.79 3.07
CA ARG A 58 4.86 20.27 3.87
C ARG A 58 4.65 19.30 5.02
N ASN A 59 4.99 19.74 6.21
CA ASN A 59 4.90 19.05 7.50
C ASN A 59 3.52 18.36 7.70
N VAL A 60 3.25 17.32 6.94
CA VAL A 60 2.22 16.37 7.36
C VAL A 60 2.75 15.77 8.65
N ASP A 61 2.04 15.95 9.73
CA ASP A 61 2.43 15.39 11.01
C ASP A 61 2.37 13.86 10.92
N ARG A 62 3.49 13.28 10.54
CA ARG A 62 3.65 11.82 10.31
C ARG A 62 3.35 11.03 11.57
N ALA A 63 3.54 11.65 12.73
CA ALA A 63 3.15 11.06 14.01
C ALA A 63 1.64 10.88 14.11
N LEU A 64 0.86 11.79 13.55
CA LEU A 64 -0.60 11.67 13.56
C LEU A 64 -1.06 10.41 12.84
N GLY A 65 -0.50 10.12 11.66
CA GLY A 65 -0.84 8.92 10.89
C GLY A 65 -0.54 7.63 11.67
N LEU A 66 0.62 7.52 12.29
CA LEU A 66 0.99 6.36 13.11
C LEU A 66 0.12 6.25 14.39
N ALA A 67 -0.18 7.37 15.04
CA ALA A 67 -1.08 7.40 16.20
C ALA A 67 -2.50 6.95 15.81
N MET A 68 -3.03 7.43 14.70
CA MET A 68 -4.35 7.01 14.21
C MET A 68 -4.40 5.51 13.88
N LEU A 69 -3.35 4.96 13.27
CA LEU A 69 -3.23 3.52 13.04
C LEU A 69 -3.22 2.74 14.35
N ALA A 70 -2.43 3.19 15.34
CA ALA A 70 -2.40 2.56 16.67
C ALA A 70 -3.76 2.61 17.36
N GLU A 71 -4.46 3.74 17.32
CA GLU A 71 -5.80 3.92 17.88
C GLU A 71 -6.84 3.02 17.20
N SER A 72 -6.67 2.72 15.91
CA SER A 72 -7.55 1.78 15.19
C SER A 72 -7.26 0.31 15.48
N GLY A 73 -6.26 0.01 16.32
CA GLY A 73 -5.85 -1.36 16.65
C GLY A 73 -4.85 -1.97 15.66
N THR A 74 -4.29 -1.15 14.78
CA THR A 74 -3.17 -1.57 13.92
C THR A 74 -1.91 -1.70 14.76
N THR A 75 -1.21 -2.82 14.63
CA THR A 75 0.05 -3.10 15.35
C THR A 75 1.26 -3.19 14.43
N THR A 76 1.01 -3.29 13.14
CA THR A 76 2.05 -3.33 12.10
C THR A 76 1.52 -2.65 10.85
N CYS A 77 2.31 -1.79 10.20
CA CYS A 77 1.95 -1.24 8.91
C CYS A 77 3.11 -1.29 7.91
N LEU A 78 2.75 -1.32 6.63
CA LEU A 78 3.65 -1.12 5.50
C LEU A 78 3.33 0.24 4.86
N ASP A 79 4.26 1.18 5.00
CA ASP A 79 4.15 2.48 4.33
C ASP A 79 4.57 2.38 2.87
N LEU A 80 3.68 2.78 1.98
CA LEU A 80 3.83 2.61 0.54
C LEU A 80 4.12 3.90 -0.23
N LEU A 81 4.46 5.02 0.41
CA LEU A 81 4.59 6.28 -0.33
C LEU A 81 5.88 7.05 -0.08
N GLY A 82 6.61 6.77 0.97
CA GLY A 82 7.74 7.60 1.37
C GLY A 82 9.09 7.22 0.77
N THR A 83 10.12 7.74 1.42
CA THR A 83 11.49 7.27 1.29
C THR A 83 11.94 6.67 2.63
N PRO A 84 12.96 5.80 2.66
CA PRO A 84 13.50 5.25 3.91
C PRO A 84 13.86 6.34 4.91
N GLU A 85 14.47 7.45 4.45
CA GLU A 85 14.90 8.58 5.28
C GLU A 85 13.70 9.29 5.88
N SER A 86 12.69 9.59 5.04
CA SER A 86 11.52 10.34 5.49
C SER A 86 10.75 9.57 6.56
N LEU A 87 10.64 8.25 6.42
CA LEU A 87 10.00 7.38 7.38
C LEU A 87 10.83 7.27 8.68
N SER A 88 12.12 6.97 8.56
CA SER A 88 13.00 6.81 9.72
C SER A 88 13.19 8.10 10.51
N ASP A 89 13.19 9.26 9.85
CA ASP A 89 13.24 10.57 10.52
C ASP A 89 11.96 10.82 11.33
N GLY A 90 10.81 10.55 10.74
CA GLY A 90 9.53 10.65 11.45
C GLY A 90 9.48 9.77 12.70
N ILE A 91 9.91 8.49 12.58
CA ILE A 91 9.94 7.55 13.70
C ILE A 91 10.92 7.99 14.78
N ARG A 92 12.11 8.45 14.42
CA ARG A 92 13.11 8.94 15.40
C ARG A 92 12.63 10.14 16.19
N ARG A 93 11.89 11.05 15.55
CA ARG A 93 11.41 12.29 16.17
C ARG A 93 10.20 12.09 17.07
N LEU A 94 9.30 11.20 16.70
CA LEU A 94 7.95 11.15 17.25
C LEU A 94 7.57 9.76 17.79
N GLY A 95 8.40 8.75 17.53
CA GLY A 95 8.07 7.36 17.80
C GLY A 95 7.08 6.81 16.76
N ALA A 96 6.88 5.51 16.80
CA ALA A 96 5.91 4.84 15.93
C ALA A 96 4.70 4.31 16.71
N GLY A 97 4.90 3.80 17.92
CA GLY A 97 3.85 3.11 18.70
C GLY A 97 3.43 1.75 18.14
N ILE A 98 3.80 1.45 16.89
CA ILE A 98 3.50 0.21 16.15
C ILE A 98 4.76 -0.23 15.41
N ASN A 99 4.76 -1.45 14.84
CA ASN A 99 5.82 -1.87 13.93
C ASN A 99 5.58 -1.21 12.57
N VAL A 100 6.65 -0.71 11.96
CA VAL A 100 6.58 -0.02 10.67
C VAL A 100 7.64 -0.57 9.73
N ALA A 101 7.22 -0.93 8.54
CA ALA A 101 8.09 -1.14 7.40
C ALA A 101 7.73 -0.13 6.31
N GLY A 102 8.65 0.18 5.40
CA GLY A 102 8.38 1.08 4.28
C GLY A 102 9.03 0.61 3.01
N VAL A 103 8.41 0.91 1.89
CA VAL A 103 8.99 0.80 0.56
C VAL A 103 9.36 2.17 0.03
N MET A 104 10.33 2.24 -0.88
CA MET A 104 10.65 3.48 -1.58
C MET A 104 9.71 3.67 -2.76
N ALA A 105 8.95 4.76 -2.77
CA ALA A 105 8.15 5.14 -3.92
C ALA A 105 9.06 5.54 -5.10
N LEU A 106 8.81 4.99 -6.29
CA LEU A 106 9.56 5.29 -7.51
C LEU A 106 8.91 6.48 -8.21
N ILE A 107 9.52 7.64 -8.06
CA ILE A 107 9.06 8.91 -8.64
C ILE A 107 10.17 9.46 -9.53
N PRO A 108 9.91 9.61 -10.85
CA PRO A 108 10.86 10.19 -11.79
C PRO A 108 11.41 11.54 -11.32
N HIS A 109 12.71 11.74 -11.49
CA HIS A 109 13.45 12.95 -11.14
C HIS A 109 13.45 13.33 -9.65
N LEU A 110 12.91 12.45 -8.79
CA LEU A 110 12.91 12.62 -7.35
C LEU A 110 13.62 11.45 -6.62
N THR A 111 13.10 10.23 -6.79
CA THR A 111 13.67 9.02 -6.18
C THR A 111 14.38 8.14 -7.20
N ILE A 112 14.10 8.34 -8.47
CA ILE A 112 14.81 7.74 -9.62
C ILE A 112 15.18 8.83 -10.63
N PRO A 113 16.28 8.65 -11.39
CA PRO A 113 16.82 9.74 -12.19
C PRO A 113 16.05 10.04 -13.50
N GLN A 114 15.19 9.14 -13.98
CA GLN A 114 14.50 9.28 -15.28
C GLN A 114 13.13 8.61 -15.31
N ASP A 115 12.35 8.91 -16.36
CA ASP A 115 10.96 8.45 -16.51
C ASP A 115 10.83 6.94 -16.73
N ASP A 116 11.58 6.36 -17.64
CA ASP A 116 11.53 4.93 -17.99
C ASP A 116 12.88 4.29 -17.72
N PRO A 117 13.17 3.91 -16.48
CA PRO A 117 14.46 3.36 -16.13
C PRO A 117 14.64 1.96 -16.73
N PRO A 118 15.79 1.67 -17.35
CA PRO A 118 16.12 0.32 -17.79
C PRO A 118 16.35 -0.60 -16.56
N ILE A 119 16.16 -1.89 -16.75
CA ILE A 119 16.30 -2.89 -15.68
C ILE A 119 17.65 -2.81 -14.94
N ALA A 120 18.75 -2.55 -15.66
CA ALA A 120 20.06 -2.42 -15.02
C ALA A 120 20.09 -1.29 -13.98
N MET A 121 19.49 -0.15 -14.29
CA MET A 121 19.33 0.96 -13.34
C MET A 121 18.42 0.58 -12.18
N MET A 122 17.34 -0.16 -12.44
CA MET A 122 16.41 -0.55 -11.39
C MET A 122 17.02 -1.54 -10.39
N ARG A 123 17.93 -2.40 -10.84
CA ARG A 123 18.72 -3.26 -9.94
C ARG A 123 19.51 -2.43 -8.92
N ASP A 124 20.15 -1.35 -9.37
CA ASP A 124 20.91 -0.45 -8.49
C ASP A 124 19.97 0.33 -7.56
N VAL A 125 18.87 0.85 -8.08
CA VAL A 125 17.86 1.60 -7.29
C VAL A 125 17.24 0.72 -6.20
N VAL A 126 16.86 -0.51 -6.51
CA VAL A 126 16.30 -1.45 -5.52
C VAL A 126 17.33 -1.80 -4.46
N SER A 127 18.59 -2.09 -4.88
CA SER A 127 19.68 -2.39 -3.96
C SER A 127 19.97 -1.22 -3.00
N ASP A 128 20.00 0.00 -3.52
CA ASP A 128 20.17 1.21 -2.71
C ASP A 128 19.02 1.40 -1.73
N ALA A 129 17.76 1.29 -2.19
CA ALA A 129 16.59 1.40 -1.32
C ALA A 129 16.62 0.39 -0.16
N VAL A 130 16.93 -0.87 -0.43
CA VAL A 130 17.06 -1.92 0.59
C VAL A 130 18.20 -1.63 1.54
N THR A 131 19.35 -1.19 1.04
CA THR A 131 20.52 -0.82 1.87
C THR A 131 20.20 0.33 2.82
N ARG A 132 19.34 1.27 2.40
CA ARG A 132 18.87 2.40 3.21
C ARG A 132 17.72 2.03 4.15
N GLY A 133 17.28 0.77 4.16
CA GLY A 133 16.32 0.24 5.12
C GLY A 133 14.87 0.07 4.60
N ALA A 134 14.62 0.30 3.31
CA ALA A 134 13.34 -0.07 2.72
C ALA A 134 13.23 -1.60 2.61
N VAL A 135 12.01 -2.13 2.70
CA VAL A 135 11.76 -3.55 2.40
C VAL A 135 11.57 -3.81 0.90
N GLY A 136 11.57 -2.75 0.09
CA GLY A 136 11.43 -2.82 -1.35
C GLY A 136 11.02 -1.50 -1.98
N VAL A 137 10.30 -1.57 -3.09
CA VAL A 137 9.93 -0.41 -3.90
C VAL A 137 8.45 -0.41 -4.28
N LYS A 138 7.91 0.77 -4.62
CA LYS A 138 6.55 0.90 -5.14
C LYS A 138 6.50 1.73 -6.41
N MET A 139 5.88 1.20 -7.45
CA MET A 139 5.46 1.95 -8.63
C MET A 139 4.11 2.63 -8.39
N ILE A 140 4.00 3.89 -8.83
CA ILE A 140 2.80 4.72 -8.66
C ILE A 140 2.23 5.04 -10.05
N GLY A 141 1.84 4.02 -10.81
CA GLY A 141 1.46 4.14 -12.21
C GLY A 141 0.30 5.09 -12.47
N GLY A 142 -0.65 5.22 -11.55
CA GLY A 142 -1.74 6.20 -11.69
C GLY A 142 -1.31 7.67 -11.68
N TYR A 143 -0.04 7.96 -11.32
CA TYR A 143 0.53 9.32 -11.24
C TYR A 143 1.82 9.45 -12.05
N HIS A 144 2.64 8.42 -12.04
CA HIS A 144 3.94 8.35 -12.71
C HIS A 144 4.07 7.02 -13.46
N PRO A 145 3.30 6.83 -14.55
CA PRO A 145 3.32 5.58 -15.29
C PRO A 145 4.66 5.39 -16.01
N PHE A 146 5.18 4.17 -15.96
CA PHE A 146 6.29 3.72 -16.79
C PHE A 146 5.77 3.02 -18.03
N THR A 147 6.64 2.80 -19.02
CA THR A 147 6.33 1.87 -20.11
C THR A 147 6.12 0.44 -19.55
N PRO A 148 5.38 -0.43 -20.27
CA PRO A 148 5.27 -1.84 -19.87
C PRO A 148 6.62 -2.52 -19.68
N GLU A 149 7.59 -2.26 -20.55
CA GLU A 149 8.95 -2.81 -20.47
C GLU A 149 9.67 -2.36 -19.19
N SER A 150 9.64 -1.07 -18.88
CA SER A 150 10.24 -0.54 -17.65
C SER A 150 9.54 -1.06 -16.42
N THR A 151 8.20 -1.19 -16.43
CA THR A 151 7.40 -1.76 -15.34
C THR A 151 7.78 -3.21 -15.06
N ALA A 152 7.87 -4.05 -16.10
CA ALA A 152 8.34 -5.44 -15.99
C ALA A 152 9.78 -5.50 -15.44
N GLY A 153 10.64 -4.60 -15.90
CA GLY A 153 12.03 -4.49 -15.40
C GLY A 153 12.12 -4.14 -13.91
N VAL A 154 11.22 -3.30 -13.39
CA VAL A 154 11.13 -3.03 -11.95
C VAL A 154 10.72 -4.28 -11.17
N ILE A 155 9.69 -5.00 -11.66
CA ILE A 155 9.21 -6.24 -11.02
C ILE A 155 10.34 -7.26 -10.98
N GLU A 156 11.03 -7.49 -12.10
CA GLU A 156 12.16 -8.43 -12.21
C GLU A 156 13.29 -8.02 -11.24
N ALA A 157 13.75 -6.77 -11.28
CA ALA A 157 14.85 -6.28 -10.44
C ALA A 157 14.55 -6.42 -8.94
N ALA A 158 13.31 -6.18 -8.51
CA ALA A 158 12.91 -6.36 -7.13
C ALA A 158 12.87 -7.83 -6.72
N ASN A 159 12.32 -8.70 -7.58
CA ASN A 159 12.24 -10.14 -7.31
C ASN A 159 13.62 -10.81 -7.26
N GLU A 160 14.55 -10.45 -8.13
CA GLU A 160 15.95 -10.93 -8.09
C GLU A 160 16.61 -10.68 -6.74
N GLN A 161 16.24 -9.59 -6.08
CA GLN A 161 16.78 -9.18 -4.79
C GLN A 161 15.91 -9.59 -3.60
N MET A 162 14.86 -10.36 -3.82
CA MET A 162 13.85 -10.72 -2.80
C MET A 162 13.24 -9.50 -2.09
N ALA A 163 13.22 -8.37 -2.77
CA ALA A 163 12.63 -7.13 -2.27
C ALA A 163 11.12 -7.12 -2.56
N TRP A 164 10.37 -6.44 -1.69
CA TRP A 164 8.95 -6.21 -1.92
C TRP A 164 8.76 -5.30 -3.13
N VAL A 165 7.80 -5.61 -4.00
CA VAL A 165 7.38 -4.72 -5.07
C VAL A 165 5.88 -4.53 -5.04
N ALA A 166 5.45 -3.27 -4.88
CA ALA A 166 4.04 -2.88 -4.93
C ALA A 166 3.76 -2.05 -6.18
N PHE A 167 2.56 -2.17 -6.72
CA PHE A 167 2.16 -1.44 -7.92
C PHE A 167 0.75 -0.88 -7.81
N HIS A 168 0.64 0.44 -7.80
CA HIS A 168 -0.58 1.14 -8.18
C HIS A 168 -0.68 1.09 -9.70
N LEU A 169 -1.59 0.27 -10.23
CA LEU A 169 -1.61 -0.09 -11.64
C LEU A 169 -1.86 1.10 -12.56
N ALA A 170 -1.06 1.25 -13.51
CA ALA A 170 -1.14 1.87 -14.82
C ALA A 170 0.26 1.89 -15.44
N THR A 171 0.37 1.55 -16.71
CA THR A 171 1.54 1.84 -17.52
C THR A 171 1.25 3.01 -18.45
N LYS A 172 2.20 3.40 -19.30
CA LYS A 172 1.96 4.41 -20.34
C LYS A 172 0.97 3.94 -21.41
N ASP A 173 0.75 2.63 -21.53
CA ASP A 173 -0.17 2.03 -22.49
C ASP A 173 -1.57 1.77 -21.91
N SER A 174 -1.74 1.97 -20.60
CA SER A 174 -3.01 1.73 -19.90
C SER A 174 -3.38 2.86 -18.95
N SER A 175 -4.45 2.67 -18.20
CA SER A 175 -4.91 3.58 -17.15
C SER A 175 -5.08 2.85 -15.83
N SER A 176 -5.22 3.60 -14.73
CA SER A 176 -5.58 3.08 -13.41
C SER A 176 -7.05 2.61 -13.36
N THR A 177 -7.34 1.60 -14.17
CA THR A 177 -8.65 0.95 -14.38
C THR A 177 -8.43 -0.54 -14.56
N LEU A 178 -9.49 -1.29 -14.91
CA LEU A 178 -9.39 -2.69 -15.33
C LEU A 178 -8.35 -2.90 -16.45
N GLY A 179 -8.11 -1.87 -17.30
CA GLY A 179 -7.08 -1.91 -18.33
C GLY A 179 -5.69 -2.19 -17.77
N GLY A 180 -5.30 -1.48 -16.70
CA GLY A 180 -4.02 -1.73 -16.03
C GLY A 180 -3.95 -3.10 -15.35
N LEU A 181 -5.06 -3.63 -14.86
CA LEU A 181 -5.09 -4.98 -14.28
C LEU A 181 -4.91 -6.07 -15.36
N ARG A 182 -5.43 -5.85 -16.56
CA ARG A 182 -5.26 -6.78 -17.70
C ARG A 182 -3.81 -6.97 -18.12
N GLU A 183 -2.95 -5.99 -17.88
CA GLU A 183 -1.52 -6.07 -18.19
C GLU A 183 -0.73 -6.95 -17.20
N VAL A 184 -1.24 -7.14 -15.99
CA VAL A 184 -0.49 -7.80 -14.90
C VAL A 184 0.07 -9.17 -15.29
N PRO A 185 -0.66 -10.09 -15.94
CA PRO A 185 -0.10 -11.39 -16.32
C PRO A 185 1.14 -11.27 -17.23
N ASP A 186 1.14 -10.31 -18.15
CA ASP A 186 2.24 -10.11 -19.11
C ASP A 186 3.45 -9.42 -18.47
N LEU A 187 3.22 -8.58 -17.45
CA LEU A 187 4.26 -7.85 -16.73
C LEU A 187 5.01 -8.68 -15.71
N LEU A 188 4.38 -9.74 -15.18
CA LEU A 188 4.90 -10.50 -14.03
C LEU A 188 6.11 -11.37 -14.35
N GLY A 189 6.15 -12.00 -15.52
CA GLY A 189 7.07 -13.10 -15.77
C GLY A 189 6.95 -14.17 -14.67
N ASP A 190 8.07 -14.59 -14.10
CA ASP A 190 8.12 -15.51 -12.94
C ASP A 190 8.09 -14.77 -11.58
N GLY A 191 7.92 -13.46 -11.59
CA GLY A 191 7.99 -12.59 -10.42
C GLY A 191 6.76 -12.65 -9.52
N ARG A 192 6.87 -11.99 -8.38
CA ARG A 192 5.78 -11.75 -7.42
C ARG A 192 5.49 -10.27 -7.36
N LEU A 193 4.22 -9.91 -7.14
CA LEU A 193 3.75 -8.54 -7.12
C LEU A 193 2.68 -8.32 -6.07
N HIS A 194 2.74 -7.19 -5.38
CA HIS A 194 1.64 -6.64 -4.61
C HIS A 194 0.86 -5.65 -5.49
N VAL A 195 -0.30 -6.08 -5.98
CA VAL A 195 -1.25 -5.21 -6.69
C VAL A 195 -2.03 -4.41 -5.65
N ALA A 196 -1.77 -3.12 -5.59
CA ALA A 196 -2.39 -2.24 -4.61
C ALA A 196 -3.89 -2.06 -4.87
N HIS A 197 -4.70 -2.09 -3.80
CA HIS A 197 -6.12 -1.68 -3.75
C HIS A 197 -6.95 -2.08 -4.98
N VAL A 198 -7.06 -3.40 -5.24
CA VAL A 198 -7.68 -3.94 -6.49
C VAL A 198 -9.05 -3.38 -6.79
N ASN A 199 -9.87 -3.07 -5.78
CA ASN A 199 -11.20 -2.50 -5.95
C ASN A 199 -11.18 -1.11 -6.60
N SER A 200 -10.05 -0.41 -6.62
CA SER A 200 -9.94 0.88 -7.30
C SER A 200 -9.91 0.78 -8.82
N TYR A 201 -9.70 -0.43 -9.35
CA TYR A 201 -9.69 -0.68 -10.80
C TYR A 201 -11.04 -1.16 -11.35
N CYS A 202 -12.01 -1.41 -10.45
CA CYS A 202 -13.33 -1.97 -10.78
C CYS A 202 -14.45 -0.97 -10.52
N ARG A 203 -14.35 0.23 -11.10
CA ARG A 203 -15.28 1.35 -10.85
C ARG A 203 -16.33 1.55 -11.93
N GLY A 204 -16.43 0.65 -12.89
CA GLY A 204 -17.35 0.78 -14.01
C GLY A 204 -16.87 1.74 -15.10
N MET A 205 -15.54 1.82 -15.30
CA MET A 205 -14.94 2.72 -16.29
C MET A 205 -14.89 2.13 -17.69
N ILE A 206 -14.79 0.82 -17.81
CA ILE A 206 -14.67 0.07 -19.08
C ILE A 206 -15.92 -0.80 -19.31
N LEU A 207 -16.35 -1.49 -18.27
CA LEU A 207 -17.56 -2.33 -18.22
C LEU A 207 -18.43 -1.86 -17.05
N THR A 208 -19.49 -2.59 -16.71
CA THR A 208 -20.14 -2.34 -15.41
C THR A 208 -19.22 -2.74 -14.26
N ALA A 209 -19.31 -2.08 -13.12
CA ALA A 209 -18.46 -2.37 -11.96
C ALA A 209 -18.53 -3.86 -11.55
N GLU A 210 -19.70 -4.49 -11.66
CA GLU A 210 -19.87 -5.91 -11.39
C GLU A 210 -19.09 -6.78 -12.39
N GLN A 211 -19.14 -6.44 -13.67
CA GLN A 211 -18.40 -7.16 -14.71
C GLN A 211 -16.89 -6.97 -14.54
N GLU A 212 -16.45 -5.74 -14.21
CA GLU A 212 -15.06 -5.45 -13.92
C GLU A 212 -14.55 -6.25 -12.72
N CYS A 213 -15.33 -6.35 -11.64
CA CYS A 213 -14.99 -7.18 -10.49
C CYS A 213 -14.87 -8.66 -10.86
N ARG A 214 -15.77 -9.20 -11.66
CA ARG A 214 -15.71 -10.60 -12.11
C ARG A 214 -14.43 -10.86 -12.91
N GLU A 215 -14.15 -10.02 -13.90
CA GLU A 215 -12.93 -10.13 -14.72
C GLU A 215 -11.66 -9.94 -13.88
N ALA A 216 -11.68 -9.03 -12.91
CA ALA A 216 -10.56 -8.87 -11.98
C ALA A 216 -10.27 -10.15 -11.19
N PHE A 217 -11.29 -10.86 -10.72
CA PHE A 217 -11.12 -12.16 -10.08
C PHE A 217 -10.54 -13.22 -11.01
N ASP A 218 -11.01 -13.27 -12.27
CA ASP A 218 -10.48 -14.21 -13.27
C ASP A 218 -8.99 -13.94 -13.57
N ILE A 219 -8.60 -12.67 -13.69
CA ILE A 219 -7.20 -12.26 -13.87
C ILE A 219 -6.37 -12.66 -12.64
N LEU A 220 -6.81 -12.34 -11.43
CA LEU A 220 -6.09 -12.67 -10.20
C LEU A 220 -5.95 -14.19 -10.01
N GLU A 221 -6.97 -14.95 -10.41
CA GLU A 221 -6.90 -16.41 -10.37
C GLU A 221 -5.87 -16.97 -11.36
N SER A 222 -5.72 -16.36 -12.55
CA SER A 222 -4.72 -16.78 -13.54
C SER A 222 -3.27 -16.59 -13.08
N VAL A 223 -3.03 -15.65 -12.15
CA VAL A 223 -1.71 -15.34 -11.55
C VAL A 223 -1.64 -15.75 -10.08
N ARG A 224 -2.48 -16.71 -9.67
CA ARG A 224 -2.54 -17.20 -8.28
C ARG A 224 -1.16 -17.67 -7.80
N GLY A 225 -0.75 -17.20 -6.62
CA GLY A 225 0.54 -17.51 -6.01
C GLY A 225 1.68 -16.56 -6.39
N GLN A 226 1.49 -15.73 -7.41
CA GLN A 226 2.44 -14.68 -7.78
C GLN A 226 1.97 -13.30 -7.29
N VAL A 227 0.67 -13.07 -7.20
CA VAL A 227 0.07 -11.80 -6.81
C VAL A 227 -0.58 -11.89 -5.44
N ILE A 228 -0.35 -10.86 -4.64
CA ILE A 228 -1.19 -10.53 -3.48
C ILE A 228 -1.86 -9.19 -3.76
N THR A 229 -3.00 -8.96 -3.14
CA THR A 229 -3.73 -7.70 -3.26
C THR A 229 -4.54 -7.43 -2.00
N GLU A 230 -4.92 -6.19 -1.80
CA GLU A 230 -5.87 -5.77 -0.79
C GLU A 230 -6.99 -4.93 -1.41
N ALA A 231 -8.05 -4.72 -0.65
CA ALA A 231 -9.14 -3.82 -0.98
C ALA A 231 -9.47 -2.95 0.22
N TYR A 232 -9.74 -1.68 0.00
CA TYR A 232 -10.23 -0.80 1.04
C TYR A 232 -11.75 -0.81 1.08
N LEU A 233 -12.32 -0.63 2.27
CA LEU A 233 -13.78 -0.60 2.51
C LEU A 233 -14.34 0.82 2.48
N ALA A 234 -13.50 1.84 2.37
CA ALA A 234 -13.95 3.23 2.37
C ALA A 234 -14.81 3.55 1.14
N GLN A 235 -15.98 4.12 1.36
CA GLN A 235 -16.86 4.61 0.28
C GLN A 235 -16.33 5.89 -0.36
N MET A 236 -15.55 6.67 0.39
CA MET A 236 -14.89 7.88 -0.08
C MET A 236 -13.39 7.68 0.00
N ASN A 237 -12.70 8.13 -1.02
CA ASN A 237 -11.25 8.10 -1.11
C ASN A 237 -10.73 9.49 -1.52
N GLY A 238 -9.54 9.83 -1.05
CA GLY A 238 -8.85 11.07 -1.40
C GLY A 238 -7.80 10.83 -2.46
N THR A 239 -7.57 11.83 -3.29
CA THR A 239 -6.45 11.88 -4.23
C THR A 239 -5.99 13.33 -4.38
N ASN A 240 -4.79 13.55 -4.94
CA ASN A 240 -4.38 14.91 -5.24
C ASN A 240 -5.21 15.48 -6.40
N GLY A 241 -5.37 16.79 -6.44
CA GLY A 241 -6.08 17.52 -7.48
C GLY A 241 -5.14 18.45 -8.25
N LEU A 242 -3.90 18.01 -8.53
CA LEU A 242 -2.95 18.83 -9.28
C LEU A 242 -3.46 19.11 -10.69
N CYS A 243 -3.43 20.39 -11.06
CA CYS A 243 -3.82 20.87 -12.37
C CYS A 243 -2.60 21.48 -13.08
N ASP A 244 -2.65 21.45 -14.41
CA ASP A 244 -1.76 22.24 -15.25
C ASP A 244 -2.15 23.75 -15.24
N GLU A 245 -1.42 24.57 -16.01
CA GLU A 245 -1.65 26.03 -16.12
C GLU A 245 -3.03 26.35 -16.73
N ASP A 246 -3.61 25.45 -17.52
CA ASP A 246 -4.92 25.58 -18.13
C ASP A 246 -6.06 25.04 -17.23
N GLY A 247 -5.74 24.55 -16.04
CA GLY A 247 -6.70 24.01 -15.07
C GLY A 247 -7.17 22.59 -15.37
N ASN A 248 -6.46 21.83 -16.20
CA ASN A 248 -6.77 20.43 -16.43
C ASN A 248 -6.08 19.56 -15.40
N ILE A 249 -6.76 18.51 -14.92
CA ILE A 249 -6.19 17.53 -14.02
C ILE A 249 -5.08 16.75 -14.74
N VAL A 250 -3.88 16.71 -14.16
CA VAL A 250 -2.71 16.08 -14.81
C VAL A 250 -2.52 14.61 -14.46
N ALA A 251 -3.13 14.13 -13.38
CA ALA A 251 -2.96 12.75 -12.93
C ALA A 251 -4.16 11.87 -13.31
N ASN A 252 -3.88 10.65 -13.69
CA ASN A 252 -4.82 9.65 -14.16
C ASN A 252 -5.90 9.28 -13.12
N VAL A 253 -5.51 9.10 -11.85
CA VAL A 253 -6.44 8.69 -10.77
C VAL A 253 -7.56 9.71 -10.56
N PRO A 254 -7.29 11.01 -10.32
CA PRO A 254 -8.37 11.97 -10.18
C PRO A 254 -9.18 12.16 -11.47
N GLN A 255 -8.56 12.08 -12.66
CA GLN A 255 -9.30 12.09 -13.93
C GLN A 255 -10.33 10.98 -13.96
N ASN A 256 -9.93 9.73 -13.65
CA ASN A 256 -10.83 8.57 -13.61
C ASN A 256 -11.95 8.76 -12.58
N CYS A 257 -11.63 9.29 -11.40
CA CYS A 257 -12.63 9.55 -10.36
C CYS A 257 -13.72 10.55 -10.80
N LEU A 258 -13.32 11.61 -11.50
CA LEU A 258 -14.25 12.61 -12.03
C LEU A 258 -15.07 12.04 -13.19
N THR A 259 -14.41 11.36 -14.14
CA THR A 259 -15.07 10.74 -15.30
C THR A 259 -16.12 9.73 -14.86
N ALA A 260 -15.82 8.88 -13.88
CA ALA A 260 -16.76 7.89 -13.35
C ALA A 260 -18.04 8.51 -12.78
N ARG A 261 -18.01 9.79 -12.42
CA ARG A 261 -19.15 10.56 -11.90
C ARG A 261 -19.74 11.55 -12.90
N GLY A 262 -19.24 11.56 -14.13
CA GLY A 262 -19.69 12.49 -15.17
C GLY A 262 -19.25 13.93 -14.97
N TYR A 263 -18.22 14.18 -14.17
CA TYR A 263 -17.66 15.52 -13.98
C TYR A 263 -16.53 15.81 -14.99
N PRO A 264 -16.32 17.08 -15.37
CA PRO A 264 -15.14 17.46 -16.15
C PRO A 264 -13.83 17.14 -15.43
N THR A 265 -12.81 16.74 -16.18
CA THR A 265 -11.47 16.45 -15.65
C THR A 265 -10.63 17.74 -15.48
N THR A 266 -11.22 18.71 -14.85
CA THR A 266 -10.65 20.05 -14.62
C THR A 266 -10.81 20.47 -13.18
N GLU A 267 -10.14 21.56 -12.78
CA GLU A 267 -10.33 22.21 -11.48
C GLU A 267 -11.81 22.50 -11.18
N ALA A 268 -12.58 22.93 -12.18
CA ALA A 268 -14.00 23.21 -12.02
C ALA A 268 -14.81 21.94 -11.70
N GLY A 269 -14.42 20.80 -12.23
CA GLY A 269 -15.07 19.52 -11.93
C GLY A 269 -14.78 18.98 -10.53
N MET A 270 -13.73 19.49 -9.86
CA MET A 270 -13.40 19.15 -8.47
C MET A 270 -14.17 19.98 -7.44
N ARG A 271 -14.72 21.14 -7.82
CA ARG A 271 -15.52 22.04 -6.99
C ARG A 271 -16.98 21.64 -7.01
#